data_547adb7932279e7abd6cfb24fba35e97
#
_entry.id   547adb7932279e7abd6cfb24fba35e97
#
_cell.length_a   1.000
_cell.length_b   1.000
_cell.length_c   1.000
_cell.angle_alpha   90.00
_cell.angle_beta   90.00
_cell.angle_gamma   90.00
#
_symmetry.space_group_name_H-M   'P 1'
#
loop_
_entity.id
_entity.type
_entity.pdbx_description
1 polymer ?
#
loop_
_entity_poly.entity_id
_entity_poly.type
_entity_poly.pdbx_seq_one_letter_code
_entity_poly.pdbx_strand_id
1 'polypeptide(L)'
;VIGCTVFNSNTPQSYSRAKVLSEIRASKIAKEGFRNAVYLDTLELPTVGIGHLVVPEDNLRLGDTISNARVEQLFAQDSNIALNAAENQARELNALNNDFVLALSHVNFQLGTAWKYEHSKTWDYLMAGNYDAAAIEVKDSIWYSQTPVRVIDFSNAIIRLKQYKQRNGVT
;
A
#
# COMPACT_ATOMS: atom_id res chain seq x y z
N VAL A 1 -31.89 -27.84 28.25
CA VAL A 1 -31.57 -27.57 26.85
C VAL A 1 -30.73 -26.31 26.85
N ILE A 2 -29.41 -26.46 26.68
CA ILE A 2 -28.46 -25.34 26.63
C ILE A 2 -28.39 -24.87 25.19
N GLY A 3 -28.97 -23.70 24.91
CA GLY A 3 -28.90 -23.07 23.60
C GLY A 3 -27.47 -22.59 23.31
N CYS A 4 -26.78 -23.20 22.37
CA CYS A 4 -25.56 -22.65 21.78
C CYS A 4 -25.93 -21.41 20.98
N THR A 5 -25.65 -20.23 21.53
CA THR A 5 -25.64 -18.97 20.76
C THR A 5 -24.40 -19.01 19.87
N VAL A 6 -24.60 -19.29 18.58
CA VAL A 6 -23.57 -19.10 17.57
C VAL A 6 -23.34 -17.59 17.45
N PHE A 7 -22.24 -17.11 18.00
CA PHE A 7 -21.76 -15.75 17.74
C PHE A 7 -21.39 -15.65 16.26
N ASN A 8 -22.27 -15.08 15.47
CA ASN A 8 -22.02 -14.74 14.10
C ASN A 8 -21.07 -13.52 14.07
N SER A 9 -19.75 -13.77 13.94
CA SER A 9 -18.70 -12.75 13.92
C SER A 9 -18.65 -12.01 12.57
N ASN A 10 -19.79 -11.51 12.11
CA ASN A 10 -19.89 -10.73 10.86
C ASN A 10 -20.03 -9.23 11.14
N THR A 11 -19.44 -8.72 12.22
CA THR A 11 -19.23 -7.28 12.34
C THR A 11 -18.11 -6.89 11.39
N PRO A 12 -18.29 -5.85 10.54
CA PRO A 12 -17.23 -5.33 9.71
C PRO A 12 -16.04 -5.01 10.61
N GLN A 13 -14.87 -5.61 10.33
CA GLN A 13 -13.69 -5.37 11.12
C GLN A 13 -13.36 -3.88 11.04
N SER A 14 -13.40 -3.16 12.18
CA SER A 14 -13.10 -1.74 12.25
C SER A 14 -11.67 -1.50 11.75
N TYR A 15 -11.48 -0.41 11.00
CA TYR A 15 -10.15 0.00 10.52
C TYR A 15 -9.19 0.19 11.70
N SER A 16 -7.99 -0.36 11.59
CA SER A 16 -6.93 -0.22 12.58
C SER A 16 -5.62 0.22 11.91
N ARG A 17 -5.24 1.49 12.11
CA ARG A 17 -3.98 2.03 11.62
C ARG A 17 -2.77 1.24 12.11
N ALA A 18 -2.75 0.85 13.39
CA ALA A 18 -1.66 0.08 13.98
C ALA A 18 -1.49 -1.29 13.30
N LYS A 19 -2.59 -1.97 12.99
CA LYS A 19 -2.57 -3.23 12.26
C LYS A 19 -2.02 -3.04 10.85
N VAL A 20 -2.50 -2.05 10.10
CA VAL A 20 -2.01 -1.77 8.74
C VAL A 20 -0.53 -1.42 8.75
N LEU A 21 -0.07 -0.60 9.70
CA LEU A 21 1.36 -0.25 9.83
C LEU A 21 2.24 -1.49 10.09
N SER A 22 1.79 -2.41 10.95
CA SER A 22 2.47 -3.68 11.21
C SER A 22 2.56 -4.55 9.94
N GLU A 23 1.50 -4.62 9.16
CA GLU A 23 1.46 -5.37 7.91
C GLU A 23 2.33 -4.72 6.81
N ILE A 24 2.36 -3.39 6.72
CA ILE A 24 3.29 -2.65 5.85
C ILE A 24 4.74 -3.05 6.20
N ARG A 25 5.11 -2.99 7.48
CA ARG A 25 6.46 -3.33 7.92
C ARG A 25 6.84 -4.76 7.55
N ALA A 26 5.98 -5.72 7.85
CA ALA A 26 6.22 -7.14 7.53
C ALA A 26 6.40 -7.36 6.03
N SER A 27 5.53 -6.79 5.19
CA SER A 27 5.59 -6.95 3.74
C SER A 27 6.80 -6.25 3.11
N LYS A 28 7.18 -5.08 3.62
CA LYS A 28 8.37 -4.34 3.15
C LYS A 28 9.65 -5.10 3.50
N ILE A 29 9.78 -5.61 4.73
CA ILE A 29 10.95 -6.43 5.13
C ILE A 29 11.04 -7.70 4.29
N ALA A 30 9.91 -8.36 3.99
CA ALA A 30 9.90 -9.56 3.16
C ALA A 30 10.34 -9.30 1.71
N LYS A 31 10.03 -8.12 1.17
CA LYS A 31 10.35 -7.73 -0.21
C LYS A 31 11.74 -7.09 -0.35
N GLU A 32 12.07 -6.14 0.51
CA GLU A 32 13.27 -5.29 0.40
C GLU A 32 14.39 -5.72 1.36
N GLY A 33 14.05 -6.47 2.40
CA GLY A 33 14.96 -6.81 3.49
C GLY A 33 15.18 -5.64 4.46
N PHE A 34 16.15 -5.83 5.37
CA PHE A 34 16.63 -4.82 6.30
C PHE A 34 18.13 -4.61 6.03
N ARG A 35 18.51 -3.50 5.40
CA ARG A 35 19.87 -3.27 4.93
C ARG A 35 20.42 -1.95 5.47
N ASN A 36 21.53 -2.03 6.22
CA ASN A 36 22.20 -0.84 6.74
C ASN A 36 23.05 -0.10 5.70
N ALA A 37 23.50 -0.77 4.65
CA ALA A 37 24.28 -0.15 3.59
C ALA A 37 23.39 0.31 2.43
N VAL A 38 23.72 1.46 1.84
CA VAL A 38 23.09 1.94 0.61
C VAL A 38 23.46 1.00 -0.55
N TYR A 39 22.44 0.53 -1.26
CA TYR A 39 22.55 -0.35 -2.42
C TYR A 39 21.73 0.17 -3.59
N LEU A 40 21.96 -0.35 -4.79
CA LEU A 40 21.08 -0.11 -5.93
C LEU A 40 19.96 -1.16 -5.95
N ASP A 41 18.71 -0.68 -6.05
CA ASP A 41 17.55 -1.55 -6.20
C ASP A 41 17.44 -2.12 -7.64
N THR A 42 16.37 -2.81 -7.94
CA THR A 42 16.13 -3.41 -9.27
C THR A 42 15.96 -2.39 -10.40
N LEU A 43 15.72 -1.12 -10.06
CA LEU A 43 15.62 0.02 -10.98
C LEU A 43 16.91 0.86 -10.99
N GLU A 44 18.00 0.35 -10.39
CA GLU A 44 19.27 1.04 -10.22
C GLU A 44 19.19 2.34 -9.41
N LEU A 45 18.20 2.43 -8.50
CA LEU A 45 18.04 3.58 -7.62
C LEU A 45 18.70 3.33 -6.26
N PRO A 46 19.45 4.33 -5.71
CA PRO A 46 20.05 4.20 -4.40
C PRO A 46 18.98 4.03 -3.32
N THR A 47 19.09 2.93 -2.57
CA THR A 47 18.09 2.50 -1.60
C THR A 47 18.79 2.04 -0.33
N VAL A 48 18.17 2.24 0.84
CA VAL A 48 18.73 1.83 2.15
C VAL A 48 17.62 1.42 3.11
N GLY A 49 17.96 0.72 4.16
CA GLY A 49 17.05 0.36 5.24
C GLY A 49 15.99 -0.66 4.82
N ILE A 50 14.74 -0.32 5.00
CA ILE A 50 13.58 -1.12 4.62
C ILE A 50 12.95 -0.51 3.35
N GLY A 51 13.78 -0.41 2.29
CA GLY A 51 13.35 0.12 0.99
C GLY A 51 13.13 1.64 0.96
N HIS A 52 13.92 2.39 1.72
CA HIS A 52 13.95 3.85 1.64
C HIS A 52 14.75 4.29 0.41
N LEU A 53 14.13 5.03 -0.49
CA LEU A 53 14.81 5.66 -1.62
C LEU A 53 15.66 6.83 -1.11
N VAL A 54 16.96 6.76 -1.32
CA VAL A 54 17.89 7.82 -0.87
C VAL A 54 17.63 9.10 -1.66
N VAL A 55 17.41 10.18 -0.94
CA VAL A 55 17.24 11.54 -1.49
C VAL A 55 18.42 12.42 -1.14
N PRO A 56 18.65 13.56 -1.83
CA PRO A 56 19.79 14.44 -1.57
C PRO A 56 19.90 14.89 -0.10
N GLU A 57 18.77 15.08 0.57
CA GLU A 57 18.66 15.51 1.97
C GLU A 57 19.22 14.46 2.96
N ASP A 58 19.25 13.19 2.59
CA ASP A 58 19.84 12.14 3.41
C ASP A 58 21.38 12.24 3.48
N ASN A 59 21.99 12.90 2.50
CA ASN A 59 23.44 13.03 2.37
C ASN A 59 24.18 11.68 2.41
N LEU A 60 23.59 10.67 1.76
CA LEU A 60 24.11 9.31 1.66
C LEU A 60 24.56 8.99 0.23
N ARG A 61 25.60 8.16 0.10
CA ARG A 61 26.13 7.66 -1.16
C ARG A 61 26.09 6.14 -1.19
N LEU A 62 26.18 5.58 -2.39
CA LEU A 62 26.29 4.14 -2.56
C LEU A 62 27.41 3.55 -1.70
N GLY A 63 27.07 2.54 -0.90
CA GLY A 63 27.98 1.87 0.02
C GLY A 63 28.07 2.50 1.42
N ASP A 64 27.54 3.71 1.64
CA ASP A 64 27.44 4.29 2.98
C ASP A 64 26.57 3.43 3.88
N THR A 65 26.86 3.43 5.19
CA THR A 65 26.12 2.66 6.18
C THR A 65 25.43 3.56 7.19
N ILE A 66 24.24 3.15 7.63
CA ILE A 66 23.47 3.83 8.66
C ILE A 66 23.19 2.87 9.84
N SER A 67 22.91 3.43 11.00
CA SER A 67 22.53 2.65 12.20
C SER A 67 21.14 2.02 12.05
N ASN A 68 20.87 0.96 12.81
CA ASN A 68 19.52 0.38 12.89
C ASN A 68 18.47 1.42 13.32
N ALA A 69 18.81 2.30 14.26
CA ALA A 69 17.92 3.39 14.69
C ALA A 69 17.57 4.34 13.53
N ARG A 70 18.54 4.65 12.66
CA ARG A 70 18.29 5.47 11.47
C ARG A 70 17.42 4.73 10.46
N VAL A 71 17.61 3.42 10.25
CA VAL A 71 16.74 2.60 9.40
C VAL A 71 15.29 2.67 9.88
N GLU A 72 15.06 2.48 11.18
CA GLU A 72 13.70 2.54 11.74
C GLU A 72 13.08 3.95 11.64
N GLN A 73 13.89 4.99 11.81
CA GLN A 73 13.44 6.38 11.64
C GLN A 73 12.98 6.67 10.21
N LEU A 74 13.78 6.27 9.20
CA LEU A 74 13.44 6.45 7.78
C LEU A 74 12.18 5.65 7.43
N PHE A 75 12.09 4.40 7.90
CA PHE A 75 10.91 3.59 7.67
C PHE A 75 9.65 4.21 8.29
N ALA A 76 9.73 4.72 9.52
CA ALA A 76 8.60 5.39 10.17
C ALA A 76 8.16 6.64 9.41
N GLN A 77 9.11 7.43 8.90
CA GLN A 77 8.84 8.62 8.09
C GLN A 77 8.13 8.26 6.80
N ASP A 78 8.67 7.34 6.01
CA ASP A 78 8.10 6.90 4.73
C ASP A 78 6.73 6.25 4.91
N SER A 79 6.59 5.41 5.94
CA SER A 79 5.34 4.72 6.25
C SER A 79 4.24 5.70 6.65
N ASN A 80 4.55 6.74 7.41
CA ASN A 80 3.58 7.77 7.78
C ASN A 80 3.11 8.55 6.56
N ILE A 81 4.01 8.92 5.65
CA ILE A 81 3.65 9.62 4.41
C ILE A 81 2.72 8.76 3.55
N ALA A 82 3.11 7.51 3.28
CA ALA A 82 2.33 6.61 2.44
C ALA A 82 0.98 6.26 3.06
N LEU A 83 0.94 5.98 4.37
CA LEU A 83 -0.27 5.60 5.09
C LEU A 83 -1.25 6.76 5.25
N ASN A 84 -0.77 7.98 5.53
CA ASN A 84 -1.63 9.16 5.57
C ASN A 84 -2.32 9.40 4.22
N ALA A 85 -1.58 9.30 3.13
CA ALA A 85 -2.14 9.41 1.79
C ALA A 85 -3.16 8.30 1.50
N ALA A 86 -2.84 7.05 1.85
CA ALA A 86 -3.72 5.90 1.67
C ALA A 86 -5.04 6.03 2.45
N GLU A 87 -4.98 6.49 3.70
CA GLU A 87 -6.18 6.75 4.51
C GLU A 87 -7.08 7.82 3.89
N ASN A 88 -6.50 8.92 3.41
CA ASN A 88 -7.25 9.98 2.76
C ASN A 88 -7.89 9.48 1.45
N GLN A 89 -7.13 8.77 0.62
CA GLN A 89 -7.62 8.15 -0.61
C GLN A 89 -8.75 7.13 -0.31
N ALA A 90 -8.59 6.31 0.72
CA ALA A 90 -9.62 5.35 1.12
C ALA A 90 -10.90 6.05 1.62
N ARG A 91 -10.78 7.19 2.31
CA ARG A 91 -11.96 8.00 2.72
C ARG A 91 -12.67 8.60 1.53
N GLU A 92 -11.93 9.15 0.55
CA GLU A 92 -12.50 9.67 -0.71
C GLU A 92 -13.33 8.60 -1.44
N LEU A 93 -12.88 7.33 -1.39
CA LEU A 93 -13.52 6.19 -2.03
C LEU A 93 -14.59 5.50 -1.16
N ASN A 94 -14.87 6.01 0.03
CA ASN A 94 -15.70 5.33 1.04
C ASN A 94 -15.27 3.86 1.27
N ALA A 95 -13.96 3.64 1.36
CA ALA A 95 -13.30 2.32 1.35
C ALA A 95 -12.29 2.15 2.51
N LEU A 96 -12.56 2.79 3.66
CA LEU A 96 -11.65 2.76 4.81
C LEU A 96 -11.73 1.39 5.51
N ASN A 97 -10.98 0.42 5.01
CA ASN A 97 -10.76 -0.89 5.62
C ASN A 97 -9.28 -1.29 5.57
N ASN A 98 -8.88 -2.23 6.40
CA ASN A 98 -7.46 -2.59 6.56
C ASN A 98 -6.83 -3.09 5.24
N ASP A 99 -7.51 -3.98 4.51
CA ASP A 99 -6.98 -4.59 3.28
C ASP A 99 -6.74 -3.54 2.19
N PHE A 100 -7.72 -2.66 1.96
CA PHE A 100 -7.60 -1.67 0.89
C PHE A 100 -6.66 -0.52 1.24
N VAL A 101 -6.64 -0.07 2.50
CA VAL A 101 -5.64 0.92 2.96
C VAL A 101 -4.23 0.37 2.87
N LEU A 102 -4.01 -0.92 3.19
CA LEU A 102 -2.72 -1.58 3.00
C LEU A 102 -2.31 -1.56 1.51
N ALA A 103 -3.21 -1.93 0.61
CA ALA A 103 -2.95 -1.92 -0.83
C ALA A 103 -2.60 -0.50 -1.33
N LEU A 104 -3.40 0.51 -0.96
CA LEU A 104 -3.12 1.92 -1.30
C LEU A 104 -1.79 2.40 -0.72
N SER A 105 -1.42 1.96 0.48
CA SER A 105 -0.12 2.29 1.07
C SER A 105 1.03 1.78 0.21
N HIS A 106 0.94 0.56 -0.30
CA HIS A 106 1.95 0.00 -1.21
C HIS A 106 2.02 0.76 -2.53
N VAL A 107 0.89 1.20 -3.08
CA VAL A 107 0.85 2.05 -4.28
C VAL A 107 1.54 3.39 -4.01
N ASN A 108 1.21 4.05 -2.88
CA ASN A 108 1.83 5.31 -2.49
C ASN A 108 3.35 5.20 -2.25
N PHE A 109 3.83 4.06 -1.70
CA PHE A 109 5.26 3.80 -1.57
C PHE A 109 5.95 3.70 -2.93
N GLN A 110 5.32 3.09 -3.91
CA GLN A 110 5.94 2.80 -5.20
C GLN A 110 5.84 3.95 -6.19
N LEU A 111 4.68 4.59 -6.29
CA LEU A 111 4.36 5.61 -7.29
C LEU A 111 4.36 7.04 -6.73
N GLY A 112 4.46 7.18 -5.41
CA GLY A 112 4.25 8.46 -4.74
C GLY A 112 2.78 8.76 -4.46
N THR A 113 2.54 9.77 -3.60
CA THR A 113 1.20 10.08 -3.09
C THR A 113 0.28 10.75 -4.11
N ALA A 114 0.83 11.20 -5.24
CA ALA A 114 0.11 11.81 -6.35
C ALA A 114 -0.30 10.83 -7.46
N TRP A 115 -0.09 9.52 -7.28
CA TRP A 115 -0.33 8.49 -8.29
C TRP A 115 -1.72 8.56 -8.94
N LYS A 116 -2.73 8.97 -8.20
CA LYS A 116 -4.11 9.08 -8.70
C LYS A 116 -4.29 10.08 -9.85
N TYR A 117 -3.39 11.04 -9.99
CA TYR A 117 -3.40 11.99 -11.11
C TYR A 117 -2.71 11.41 -12.36
N GLU A 118 -1.68 10.61 -12.18
CA GLU A 118 -0.97 9.91 -13.26
C GLU A 118 -1.78 8.73 -13.79
N HIS A 119 -2.51 8.05 -12.91
CA HIS A 119 -3.43 6.94 -13.23
C HIS A 119 -4.89 7.38 -13.07
N SER A 120 -5.25 8.53 -13.66
CA SER A 120 -6.54 9.18 -13.45
C SER A 120 -7.73 8.31 -13.88
N LYS A 121 -7.62 7.55 -14.97
CA LYS A 121 -8.70 6.64 -15.39
C LYS A 121 -8.98 5.55 -14.36
N THR A 122 -7.93 4.94 -13.79
CA THR A 122 -8.11 3.97 -12.70
C THR A 122 -8.82 4.62 -11.52
N TRP A 123 -8.39 5.85 -11.16
CA TRP A 123 -9.00 6.59 -10.08
C TRP A 123 -10.46 6.94 -10.35
N ASP A 124 -10.79 7.41 -11.55
CA ASP A 124 -12.16 7.75 -11.97
C ASP A 124 -13.09 6.53 -11.91
N TYR A 125 -12.62 5.35 -12.34
CA TYR A 125 -13.37 4.11 -12.19
C TYR A 125 -13.62 3.72 -10.73
N LEU A 126 -12.61 3.90 -9.86
CA LEU A 126 -12.75 3.67 -8.41
C LEU A 126 -13.79 4.62 -7.80
N MET A 127 -13.73 5.91 -8.14
CA MET A 127 -14.69 6.93 -7.69
C MET A 127 -16.12 6.65 -8.16
N ALA A 128 -16.27 6.10 -9.36
CA ALA A 128 -17.55 5.69 -9.93
C ALA A 128 -18.08 4.35 -9.38
N GLY A 129 -17.31 3.65 -8.52
CA GLY A 129 -17.67 2.30 -8.06
C GLY A 129 -17.55 1.22 -9.13
N ASN A 130 -16.91 1.51 -10.27
CA ASN A 130 -16.69 0.55 -11.35
C ASN A 130 -15.38 -0.21 -11.13
N TYR A 131 -15.40 -1.09 -10.11
CA TYR A 131 -14.21 -1.82 -9.64
C TYR A 131 -13.64 -2.78 -10.70
N ASP A 132 -14.49 -3.40 -11.51
CA ASP A 132 -14.03 -4.31 -12.57
C ASP A 132 -13.24 -3.54 -13.63
N ALA A 133 -13.73 -2.38 -14.07
CA ALA A 133 -13.01 -1.52 -15.00
C ALA A 133 -11.73 -0.98 -14.40
N ALA A 134 -11.72 -0.57 -13.12
CA ALA A 134 -10.51 -0.12 -12.43
C ALA A 134 -9.44 -1.22 -12.37
N ALA A 135 -9.84 -2.46 -12.04
CA ALA A 135 -8.92 -3.60 -11.95
C ALA A 135 -8.34 -4.01 -13.31
N ILE A 136 -9.03 -3.74 -14.41
CA ILE A 136 -8.53 -3.94 -15.77
C ILE A 136 -7.61 -2.78 -16.18
N GLU A 137 -8.07 -1.53 -15.98
CA GLU A 137 -7.36 -0.32 -16.41
C GLU A 137 -5.97 -0.21 -15.76
N VAL A 138 -5.82 -0.56 -14.49
CA VAL A 138 -4.51 -0.51 -13.83
C VAL A 138 -3.46 -1.40 -14.49
N LYS A 139 -3.89 -2.47 -15.19
CA LYS A 139 -3.00 -3.36 -15.96
C LYS A 139 -2.65 -2.81 -17.35
N ASP A 140 -3.40 -1.84 -17.84
CA ASP A 140 -3.09 -1.13 -19.10
C ASP A 140 -2.25 0.12 -18.80
N SER A 141 -1.03 -0.10 -18.27
CA SER A 141 -0.16 0.97 -17.80
C SER A 141 1.32 0.63 -17.96
N ILE A 142 2.15 1.67 -18.02
CA ILE A 142 3.61 1.52 -17.95
C ILE A 142 4.02 0.87 -16.62
N TRP A 143 3.31 1.17 -15.55
CA TRP A 143 3.55 0.55 -14.25
C TRP A 143 3.43 -0.98 -14.30
N TYR A 144 2.44 -1.50 -15.03
CA TYR A 144 2.31 -2.95 -15.23
C TYR A 144 3.51 -3.55 -15.96
N SER A 145 4.02 -2.87 -16.99
CA SER A 145 5.19 -3.36 -17.74
C SER A 145 6.48 -3.37 -16.89
N GLN A 146 6.60 -2.47 -15.93
CA GLN A 146 7.77 -2.36 -15.04
C GLN A 146 7.71 -3.31 -13.84
N THR A 147 6.54 -3.42 -13.21
CA THR A 147 6.36 -4.20 -11.97
C THR A 147 5.02 -4.95 -11.96
N PRO A 148 4.85 -5.97 -12.83
CA PRO A 148 3.56 -6.63 -13.04
C PRO A 148 2.99 -7.25 -11.75
N VAL A 149 3.82 -7.83 -10.89
CA VAL A 149 3.37 -8.44 -9.62
C VAL A 149 2.68 -7.41 -8.72
N ARG A 150 3.23 -6.21 -8.60
CA ARG A 150 2.66 -5.15 -7.76
C ARG A 150 1.32 -4.63 -8.30
N VAL A 151 1.21 -4.53 -9.62
CA VAL A 151 -0.04 -4.13 -10.27
C VAL A 151 -1.11 -5.21 -10.14
N ILE A 152 -0.73 -6.48 -10.25
CA ILE A 152 -1.63 -7.62 -10.01
C ILE A 152 -2.13 -7.60 -8.56
N ASP A 153 -1.25 -7.39 -7.58
CA ASP A 153 -1.62 -7.26 -6.16
C ASP A 153 -2.66 -6.16 -5.95
N PHE A 154 -2.45 -4.99 -6.57
CA PHE A 154 -3.40 -3.87 -6.47
C PHE A 154 -4.71 -4.15 -7.20
N SER A 155 -4.67 -4.71 -8.41
CA SER A 155 -5.86 -5.14 -9.14
C SER A 155 -6.69 -6.13 -8.32
N ASN A 156 -6.06 -7.11 -7.68
CA ASN A 156 -6.73 -8.07 -6.81
C ASN A 156 -7.33 -7.39 -5.57
N ALA A 157 -6.65 -6.40 -4.98
CA ALA A 157 -7.18 -5.62 -3.86
C ALA A 157 -8.44 -4.83 -4.26
N ILE A 158 -8.51 -4.29 -5.47
CA ILE A 158 -9.71 -3.63 -6.02
C ILE A 158 -10.88 -4.62 -6.11
N ILE A 159 -10.64 -5.83 -6.57
CA ILE A 159 -11.69 -6.88 -6.64
C ILE A 159 -12.16 -7.29 -5.23
N ARG A 160 -11.23 -7.43 -4.27
CA ARG A 160 -11.60 -7.70 -2.87
C ARG A 160 -12.41 -6.56 -2.26
N LEU A 161 -12.10 -5.30 -2.61
CA LEU A 161 -12.90 -4.15 -2.19
C LEU A 161 -14.33 -4.24 -2.72
N LYS A 162 -14.53 -4.57 -4.00
CA LYS A 162 -15.85 -4.81 -4.60
C LYS A 162 -16.64 -5.84 -3.78
N GLN A 163 -16.02 -6.99 -3.48
CA GLN A 163 -16.63 -8.06 -2.70
C GLN A 163 -16.96 -7.61 -1.25
N TYR A 164 -16.07 -6.84 -0.63
CA TYR A 164 -16.29 -6.28 0.70
C TYR A 164 -17.51 -5.36 0.71
N LYS A 165 -17.62 -4.43 -0.25
CA LYS A 165 -18.74 -3.50 -0.35
C LYS A 165 -20.06 -4.23 -0.59
N GLN A 166 -20.08 -5.22 -1.48
CA GLN A 166 -21.27 -6.05 -1.75
C GLN A 166 -21.77 -6.78 -0.49
N ARG A 167 -20.85 -7.38 0.30
CA ARG A 167 -21.21 -8.09 1.53
C ARG A 167 -21.71 -7.19 2.64
N ASN A 168 -21.25 -5.95 2.71
CA ASN A 168 -21.56 -5.01 3.79
C ASN A 168 -22.62 -3.98 3.40
N GLY A 169 -23.20 -4.05 2.19
CA GLY A 169 -24.23 -3.12 1.72
C GLY A 169 -23.73 -1.67 1.63
N VAL A 170 -22.44 -1.46 1.39
CA VAL A 170 -21.81 -0.14 1.26
C VAL A 170 -21.72 0.22 -0.21
N THR A 171 -22.37 1.29 -0.61
CA THR A 171 -22.28 1.85 -1.96
C THR A 171 -21.16 2.87 -2.07
#